data_57cd21b5601011cdeb946a1d22b9371f
#
_entry.id   57cd21b5601011cdeb946a1d22b9371f
#
_cell.length_a   1.000
_cell.length_b   1.000
_cell.length_c   1.000
_cell.angle_alpha   90.00
_cell.angle_beta   90.00
_cell.angle_gamma   90.00
#
_symmetry.space_group_name_H-M   'P 1'
#
loop_
_entity.id
_entity.type
_entity.pdbx_description
1 polymer ?
#
loop_
_entity_poly.entity_id
_entity_poly.type
_entity_poly.pdbx_seq_one_letter_code
_entity_poly.pdbx_strand_id
1 'polypeptide(L)'
;MKKRLIQSQYNKKKKLLEKYNHQYFNLDSPEISDSKYDQLKKDLIKLENTYTFLKSKSSIQDQIGAPVLKKFKKIQHSIPMLSLSNTFNSEGMNDFINKIANYLNTKNINFDFSSELKIDGISASLTYKNKKLDCGVSRGDGKVGEVITENLKTIKDIPREIKAQDFPNEIEIRGEVFIKKNDFFYIKDKFANPRNAASGSLRQKNPEDTRKIPLKFIAYTFGFEKGLNINN
;
A
#
# COMPACT_ATOMS: atom_id res chain seq x y z
N MET A 1 24.73 -25.76 19.50
CA MET A 1 25.22 -25.52 18.12
C MET A 1 24.08 -25.25 17.14
N LYS A 2 23.06 -26.10 17.04
CA LYS A 2 21.91 -25.96 16.10
C LYS A 2 21.13 -24.62 16.21
N LYS A 3 20.84 -24.14 17.45
CA LYS A 3 20.12 -22.87 17.68
C LYS A 3 20.89 -21.66 17.15
N ARG A 4 22.20 -21.57 17.34
CA ARG A 4 23.06 -20.49 16.82
C ARG A 4 23.08 -20.45 15.30
N LEU A 5 23.07 -21.63 14.64
CA LEU A 5 23.05 -21.74 13.19
C LEU A 5 21.73 -21.22 12.61
N ILE A 6 20.59 -21.62 13.20
CA ILE A 6 19.24 -21.16 12.81
C ILE A 6 19.13 -19.64 12.99
N GLN A 7 19.58 -19.11 14.13
CA GLN A 7 19.60 -17.65 14.38
C GLN A 7 20.45 -16.90 13.34
N SER A 8 21.62 -17.45 12.98
CA SER A 8 22.49 -16.85 11.98
C SER A 8 21.83 -16.82 10.59
N GLN A 9 21.19 -17.92 10.18
CA GLN A 9 20.47 -18.01 8.89
C GLN A 9 19.29 -17.03 8.86
N TYR A 10 18.51 -16.97 9.93
CA TYR A 10 17.40 -16.02 10.07
C TYR A 10 17.88 -14.57 9.96
N ASN A 11 18.95 -14.22 10.71
CA ASN A 11 19.49 -12.85 10.68
C ASN A 11 20.01 -12.46 9.29
N LYS A 12 20.66 -13.40 8.55
CA LYS A 12 21.09 -13.16 7.16
C LYS A 12 19.89 -12.86 6.24
N LYS A 13 18.85 -13.71 6.30
CA LYS A 13 17.62 -13.50 5.50
C LYS A 13 16.90 -12.21 5.89
N LYS A 14 16.85 -11.87 7.18
CA LYS A 14 16.23 -10.63 7.66
C LYS A 14 16.95 -9.39 7.15
N LYS A 15 18.29 -9.34 7.22
CA LYS A 15 19.09 -8.24 6.65
C LYS A 15 18.88 -8.10 5.15
N LEU A 16 18.72 -9.21 4.44
CA LEU A 16 18.44 -9.21 3.01
C LEU A 16 17.06 -8.63 2.71
N LEU A 17 16.05 -9.01 3.49
CA LEU A 17 14.70 -8.43 3.38
C LEU A 17 14.71 -6.92 3.66
N GLU A 18 15.44 -6.48 4.70
CA GLU A 18 15.59 -5.04 5.03
C GLU A 18 16.29 -4.27 3.89
N LYS A 19 17.33 -4.85 3.27
CA LYS A 19 17.99 -4.29 2.08
C LYS A 19 16.97 -4.13 0.93
N TYR A 20 16.22 -5.17 0.60
CA TYR A 20 15.25 -5.13 -0.50
C TYR A 20 14.08 -4.18 -0.20
N ASN A 21 13.64 -4.09 1.04
CA ASN A 21 12.69 -3.07 1.47
C ASN A 21 13.21 -1.65 1.21
N HIS A 22 14.44 -1.38 1.61
CA HIS A 22 15.05 -0.07 1.38
C HIS A 22 15.16 0.26 -0.11
N GLN A 23 15.58 -0.70 -0.94
CA GLN A 23 15.69 -0.52 -2.39
C GLN A 23 14.33 -0.31 -3.05
N TYR A 24 13.33 -1.11 -2.67
CA TYR A 24 12.00 -1.04 -3.23
C TYR A 24 11.25 0.24 -2.85
N PHE A 25 11.27 0.60 -1.56
CA PHE A 25 10.45 1.68 -1.04
C PHE A 25 11.17 3.04 -0.96
N ASN A 26 12.51 3.06 -0.82
CA ASN A 26 13.25 4.29 -0.61
C ASN A 26 14.06 4.72 -1.83
N LEU A 27 14.60 3.77 -2.58
CA LEU A 27 15.44 4.05 -3.74
C LEU A 27 14.71 3.87 -5.07
N ASP A 28 13.48 3.34 -5.04
CA ASP A 28 12.69 3.01 -6.24
C ASP A 28 13.47 2.15 -7.28
N SER A 29 14.42 1.33 -6.79
CA SER A 29 15.34 0.52 -7.62
C SER A 29 15.41 -0.91 -7.07
N PRO A 30 14.38 -1.75 -7.27
CA PRO A 30 14.36 -3.13 -6.79
C PRO A 30 15.35 -3.99 -7.58
N GLU A 31 16.22 -4.73 -6.86
CA GLU A 31 17.15 -5.71 -7.45
C GLU A 31 16.50 -7.08 -7.71
N ILE A 32 15.33 -7.34 -7.12
CA ILE A 32 14.63 -8.62 -7.25
C ILE A 32 13.18 -8.43 -7.67
N SER A 33 12.58 -9.48 -8.25
CA SER A 33 11.16 -9.50 -8.56
C SER A 33 10.30 -9.60 -7.29
N ASP A 34 9.06 -9.09 -7.36
CA ASP A 34 8.09 -9.17 -6.27
C ASP A 34 7.89 -10.62 -5.78
N SER A 35 7.87 -11.59 -6.71
CA SER A 35 7.75 -13.02 -6.38
C SER A 35 8.91 -13.52 -5.50
N LYS A 36 10.16 -13.12 -5.81
CA LYS A 36 11.32 -13.47 -4.99
C LYS A 36 11.30 -12.79 -3.63
N TYR A 37 10.86 -11.55 -3.59
CA TYR A 37 10.67 -10.80 -2.34
C TYR A 37 9.62 -11.48 -1.45
N ASP A 38 8.46 -11.81 -1.99
CA ASP A 38 7.38 -12.49 -1.28
C ASP A 38 7.80 -13.88 -0.77
N GLN A 39 8.57 -14.62 -1.57
CA GLN A 39 9.12 -15.91 -1.14
C GLN A 39 10.06 -15.75 0.06
N LEU A 40 10.95 -14.77 0.02
CA LEU A 40 11.86 -14.47 1.14
C LEU A 40 11.10 -14.11 2.41
N LYS A 41 10.03 -13.33 2.28
CA LYS A 41 9.15 -12.95 3.39
C LYS A 41 8.42 -14.16 3.96
N LYS A 42 7.86 -15.03 3.12
CA LYS A 42 7.22 -16.30 3.52
C LYS A 42 8.17 -17.22 4.28
N ASP A 43 9.41 -17.36 3.77
CA ASP A 43 10.45 -18.17 4.43
C ASP A 43 10.77 -17.67 5.84
N LEU A 44 10.88 -16.36 6.03
CA LEU A 44 11.15 -15.75 7.33
C LEU A 44 9.99 -15.97 8.32
N ILE A 45 8.75 -15.78 7.85
CA ILE A 45 7.53 -16.03 8.64
C ILE A 45 7.47 -17.51 9.07
N LYS A 46 7.78 -18.43 8.14
CA LYS A 46 7.84 -19.87 8.44
C LYS A 46 8.88 -20.18 9.52
N LEU A 47 10.06 -19.55 9.46
CA LEU A 47 11.08 -19.68 10.51
C LEU A 47 10.62 -19.15 11.86
N GLU A 48 9.96 -17.99 11.92
CA GLU A 48 9.39 -17.43 13.16
C GLU A 48 8.31 -18.33 13.76
N ASN A 49 7.47 -18.94 12.93
CA ASN A 49 6.43 -19.87 13.38
C ASN A 49 6.99 -21.20 13.86
N THR A 50 8.07 -21.68 13.22
CA THR A 50 8.72 -22.93 13.62
C THR A 50 9.59 -22.77 14.86
N TYR A 51 10.23 -21.62 15.02
CA TYR A 51 11.19 -21.35 16.08
C TYR A 51 10.82 -20.09 16.85
N THR A 52 10.00 -20.23 17.89
CA THR A 52 9.44 -19.12 18.68
C THR A 52 10.49 -18.15 19.25
N PHE A 53 11.72 -18.64 19.49
CA PHE A 53 12.84 -17.81 19.97
C PHE A 53 13.35 -16.80 18.92
N LEU A 54 12.93 -16.89 17.68
CA LEU A 54 13.23 -15.94 16.61
C LEU A 54 12.28 -14.74 16.60
N LYS A 55 11.07 -14.89 17.19
CA LYS A 55 10.07 -13.81 17.24
C LYS A 55 10.62 -12.63 18.04
N SER A 56 10.73 -11.47 17.39
CA SER A 56 11.01 -10.19 18.03
C SER A 56 9.68 -9.51 18.42
N LYS A 57 9.75 -8.38 19.17
CA LYS A 57 8.57 -7.57 19.54
C LYS A 57 7.76 -7.06 18.34
N SER A 58 8.35 -7.04 17.13
CA SER A 58 7.66 -6.78 15.85
C SER A 58 7.89 -7.97 14.94
N SER A 59 6.82 -8.72 14.65
CA SER A 59 6.84 -9.80 13.66
C SER A 59 7.12 -9.24 12.26
N ILE A 60 7.75 -10.05 11.39
CA ILE A 60 7.91 -9.71 9.96
C ILE A 60 6.54 -9.57 9.29
N GLN A 61 5.50 -10.23 9.80
CA GLN A 61 4.12 -10.06 9.33
C GLN A 61 3.60 -8.64 9.51
N ASP A 62 4.02 -7.95 10.59
CA ASP A 62 3.55 -6.60 10.95
C ASP A 62 4.34 -5.49 10.23
N GLN A 63 5.42 -5.83 9.53
CA GLN A 63 6.22 -4.87 8.77
C GLN A 63 5.57 -4.61 7.41
N ILE A 64 4.79 -3.53 7.33
CA ILE A 64 4.13 -3.06 6.11
C ILE A 64 4.80 -1.77 5.65
N GLY A 65 5.22 -1.71 4.37
CA GLY A 65 5.74 -0.49 3.76
C GLY A 65 7.16 -0.09 4.19
N ALA A 66 7.55 1.13 3.82
CA ALA A 66 8.85 1.72 4.11
C ALA A 66 8.81 2.68 5.29
N PRO A 67 9.94 2.90 5.97
CA PRO A 67 10.09 4.02 6.89
C PRO A 67 9.80 5.35 6.17
N VAL A 68 8.98 6.18 6.81
CA VAL A 68 8.57 7.48 6.24
C VAL A 68 9.75 8.45 6.22
N LEU A 69 10.01 9.07 5.07
CA LEU A 69 11.12 10.01 4.89
C LEU A 69 10.96 11.26 5.79
N LYS A 70 12.07 11.83 6.26
CA LYS A 70 12.05 13.05 7.10
C LYS A 70 11.62 14.32 6.35
N LYS A 71 11.47 14.25 5.02
CA LYS A 71 11.30 15.39 4.11
C LYS A 71 9.88 16.01 4.14
N PHE A 72 8.87 15.22 4.47
CA PHE A 72 7.45 15.61 4.50
C PHE A 72 6.89 15.58 5.91
N LYS A 73 5.86 16.40 6.16
CA LYS A 73 5.06 16.30 7.39
C LYS A 73 4.42 14.91 7.44
N LYS A 74 4.36 14.33 8.63
CA LYS A 74 3.80 13.00 8.87
C LYS A 74 2.46 13.10 9.54
N ILE A 75 1.55 12.21 9.15
CA ILE A 75 0.23 12.06 9.78
C ILE A 75 -0.02 10.58 10.04
N GLN A 76 -0.57 10.28 11.22
CA GLN A 76 -1.08 8.96 11.54
C GLN A 76 -2.43 8.75 10.84
N HIS A 77 -2.60 7.60 10.18
CA HIS A 77 -3.87 7.20 9.60
C HIS A 77 -4.90 6.91 10.69
N SER A 78 -6.12 7.44 10.56
CA SER A 78 -7.24 7.17 11.50
C SER A 78 -7.60 5.69 11.52
N ILE A 79 -7.56 5.05 10.35
CA ILE A 79 -7.71 3.61 10.17
C ILE A 79 -6.47 3.12 9.41
N PRO A 80 -5.74 2.10 9.89
CA PRO A 80 -4.55 1.60 9.22
C PRO A 80 -4.79 1.21 7.76
N MET A 81 -3.83 1.50 6.89
CA MET A 81 -3.83 1.08 5.48
C MET A 81 -3.15 -0.28 5.36
N LEU A 82 -3.94 -1.34 5.41
CA LEU A 82 -3.46 -2.72 5.41
C LEU A 82 -2.92 -3.16 4.05
N SER A 83 -2.18 -4.27 4.03
CA SER A 83 -1.76 -4.96 2.81
C SER A 83 -2.74 -6.09 2.48
N LEU A 84 -2.85 -6.40 1.19
CA LEU A 84 -3.57 -7.57 0.71
C LEU A 84 -2.67 -8.81 0.79
N SER A 85 -3.28 -9.97 1.07
CA SER A 85 -2.59 -11.25 0.94
C SER A 85 -2.48 -11.64 -0.53
N ASN A 86 -1.40 -12.33 -0.89
CA ASN A 86 -1.18 -12.83 -2.24
C ASN A 86 -1.51 -14.31 -2.32
N THR A 87 -2.15 -14.73 -3.42
CA THR A 87 -2.28 -16.13 -3.81
C THR A 87 -1.85 -16.31 -5.26
N PHE A 88 -1.25 -17.46 -5.59
CA PHE A 88 -0.68 -17.73 -6.91
C PHE A 88 -1.22 -19.01 -7.55
N ASN A 89 -2.04 -19.77 -6.83
CA ASN A 89 -2.58 -21.04 -7.27
C ASN A 89 -3.93 -21.34 -6.63
N SER A 90 -4.58 -22.40 -7.09
CA SER A 90 -5.88 -22.85 -6.60
C SER A 90 -5.87 -23.24 -5.12
N GLU A 91 -4.77 -23.81 -4.62
CA GLU A 91 -4.61 -24.18 -3.20
C GLU A 91 -4.68 -22.93 -2.32
N GLY A 92 -3.93 -21.87 -2.66
CA GLY A 92 -3.99 -20.61 -1.92
C GLY A 92 -5.36 -19.91 -2.00
N MET A 93 -6.13 -20.14 -3.08
CA MET A 93 -7.51 -19.65 -3.18
C MET A 93 -8.45 -20.43 -2.27
N ASN A 94 -8.31 -21.75 -2.20
CA ASN A 94 -9.07 -22.59 -1.26
C ASN A 94 -8.75 -22.22 0.19
N ASP A 95 -7.48 -21.96 0.51
CA ASP A 95 -7.08 -21.49 1.84
C ASP A 95 -7.72 -20.13 2.18
N PHE A 96 -7.84 -19.24 1.21
CA PHE A 96 -8.53 -17.96 1.39
C PHE A 96 -10.01 -18.15 1.71
N ILE A 97 -10.72 -19.00 0.94
CA ILE A 97 -12.13 -19.33 1.18
C ILE A 97 -12.32 -19.95 2.56
N ASN A 98 -11.48 -20.92 2.92
CA ASN A 98 -11.54 -21.57 4.24
C ASN A 98 -11.30 -20.57 5.39
N LYS A 99 -10.40 -19.59 5.23
CA LYS A 99 -10.19 -18.53 6.21
C LYS A 99 -11.43 -17.66 6.40
N ILE A 100 -12.14 -17.34 5.31
CA ILE A 100 -13.41 -16.61 5.38
C ILE A 100 -14.46 -17.44 6.14
N ALA A 101 -14.64 -18.71 5.78
CA ALA A 101 -15.58 -19.60 6.43
C ALA A 101 -15.30 -19.74 7.95
N ASN A 102 -14.02 -19.90 8.32
CA ASN A 102 -13.60 -19.97 9.71
C ASN A 102 -13.86 -18.66 10.47
N TYR A 103 -13.57 -17.51 9.84
CA TYR A 103 -13.83 -16.20 10.43
C TYR A 103 -15.33 -15.97 10.68
N LEU A 104 -16.18 -16.39 9.73
CA LEU A 104 -17.63 -16.30 9.83
C LEU A 104 -18.24 -17.44 10.67
N ASN A 105 -17.44 -18.38 11.15
CA ASN A 105 -17.86 -19.57 11.87
C ASN A 105 -18.98 -20.33 11.14
N THR A 106 -18.82 -20.53 9.83
CA THR A 106 -19.79 -21.22 8.97
C THR A 106 -19.16 -22.41 8.26
N LYS A 107 -19.97 -23.45 8.01
CA LYS A 107 -19.60 -24.56 7.13
C LYS A 107 -19.97 -24.32 5.66
N ASN A 108 -20.75 -23.28 5.38
CA ASN A 108 -21.08 -22.89 4.02
C ASN A 108 -19.87 -22.18 3.39
N ILE A 109 -19.38 -22.70 2.26
CA ILE A 109 -18.26 -22.15 1.49
C ILE A 109 -18.70 -21.51 0.17
N ASN A 110 -20.02 -21.41 -0.09
CA ASN A 110 -20.56 -20.67 -1.23
C ASN A 110 -20.61 -19.19 -0.88
N PHE A 111 -19.62 -18.46 -1.40
CA PHE A 111 -19.53 -17.00 -1.27
C PHE A 111 -19.59 -16.37 -2.64
N ASP A 112 -20.26 -15.23 -2.75
CA ASP A 112 -20.19 -14.36 -3.90
C ASP A 112 -18.94 -13.48 -3.78
N PHE A 113 -18.16 -13.39 -4.86
CA PHE A 113 -16.93 -12.60 -4.92
C PHE A 113 -17.05 -11.50 -5.97
N SER A 114 -16.62 -10.29 -5.60
CA SER A 114 -16.32 -9.24 -6.56
C SER A 114 -14.85 -9.32 -6.93
N SER A 115 -14.54 -9.31 -8.22
CA SER A 115 -13.17 -9.30 -8.74
C SER A 115 -12.86 -7.96 -9.36
N GLU A 116 -11.75 -7.36 -8.93
CA GLU A 116 -11.30 -6.05 -9.38
C GLU A 116 -9.84 -6.09 -9.83
N LEU A 117 -9.46 -5.17 -10.72
CA LEU A 117 -8.07 -5.01 -11.13
C LEU A 117 -7.24 -4.47 -9.96
N LYS A 118 -6.19 -5.19 -9.60
CA LYS A 118 -5.18 -4.68 -8.68
C LYS A 118 -4.21 -3.80 -9.44
N ILE A 119 -4.47 -2.50 -9.41
CA ILE A 119 -3.63 -1.50 -10.08
C ILE A 119 -2.25 -1.45 -9.41
N ASP A 120 -1.21 -1.42 -10.24
CA ASP A 120 0.17 -1.29 -9.78
C ASP A 120 0.58 0.19 -9.76
N GLY A 121 0.58 0.76 -8.57
CA GLY A 121 0.88 2.17 -8.32
C GLY A 121 1.26 2.40 -6.85
N ILE A 122 0.90 3.56 -6.34
CA ILE A 122 1.15 3.99 -4.96
C ILE A 122 -0.17 4.35 -4.30
N SER A 123 -0.48 3.69 -3.20
CA SER A 123 -1.69 3.97 -2.44
C SER A 123 -1.64 5.35 -1.79
N ALA A 124 -2.73 6.07 -1.90
CA ALA A 124 -2.94 7.36 -1.26
C ALA A 124 -4.32 7.43 -0.59
N SER A 125 -4.37 8.19 0.50
CA SER A 125 -5.57 8.54 1.25
C SER A 125 -5.89 10.01 1.02
N LEU A 126 -7.13 10.31 0.65
CA LEU A 126 -7.66 11.64 0.37
C LEU A 126 -8.75 11.96 1.39
N THR A 127 -8.52 12.91 2.27
CA THR A 127 -9.55 13.39 3.21
C THR A 127 -10.23 14.61 2.63
N TYR A 128 -11.54 14.52 2.45
CA TYR A 128 -12.40 15.62 2.09
C TYR A 128 -13.14 16.11 3.33
N LYS A 129 -13.18 17.45 3.51
CA LYS A 129 -13.98 18.12 4.54
C LYS A 129 -14.84 19.18 3.88
N ASN A 130 -16.13 19.18 4.20
CA ASN A 130 -17.09 20.10 3.61
C ASN A 130 -16.94 20.16 2.08
N LYS A 131 -16.85 18.98 1.45
CA LYS A 131 -16.70 18.78 0.01
C LYS A 131 -15.37 19.24 -0.59
N LYS A 132 -14.41 19.75 0.17
CA LYS A 132 -13.11 20.21 -0.31
C LYS A 132 -12.00 19.23 0.08
N LEU A 133 -11.04 19.00 -0.82
CA LEU A 133 -9.85 18.21 -0.52
C LEU A 133 -9.00 18.94 0.52
N ASP A 134 -9.05 18.45 1.76
CA ASP A 134 -8.34 18.99 2.93
C ASP A 134 -6.93 18.42 3.03
N CYS A 135 -6.80 17.11 2.98
CA CYS A 135 -5.53 16.42 3.19
C CYS A 135 -5.36 15.22 2.27
N GLY A 136 -4.14 15.04 1.76
CA GLY A 136 -3.74 13.86 1.02
C GLY A 136 -2.47 13.25 1.63
N VAL A 137 -2.49 11.94 1.88
CA VAL A 137 -1.44 11.24 2.63
C VAL A 137 -1.04 9.96 1.90
N SER A 138 0.26 9.68 1.79
CA SER A 138 0.76 8.40 1.28
C SER A 138 0.48 7.28 2.28
N ARG A 139 0.47 6.02 1.83
CA ARG A 139 0.31 4.88 2.75
C ARG A 139 1.40 4.83 3.83
N GLY A 140 2.64 5.18 3.48
CA GLY A 140 3.78 5.04 4.37
C GLY A 140 3.97 3.59 4.83
N ASP A 141 4.11 3.39 6.14
CA ASP A 141 4.22 2.07 6.78
C ASP A 141 2.84 1.43 7.08
N GLY A 142 1.75 2.07 6.64
CA GLY A 142 0.38 1.67 6.89
C GLY A 142 -0.25 2.28 8.14
N LYS A 143 0.54 2.77 9.07
CA LYS A 143 0.09 3.50 10.27
C LYS A 143 0.36 4.99 10.18
N VAL A 144 1.49 5.36 9.60
CA VAL A 144 1.93 6.75 9.42
C VAL A 144 2.31 6.99 7.97
N GLY A 145 1.74 8.02 7.37
CA GLY A 145 2.01 8.43 5.99
C GLY A 145 2.61 9.83 5.90
N GLU A 146 3.07 10.18 4.70
CA GLU A 146 3.61 11.49 4.34
C GLU A 146 2.50 12.36 3.78
N VAL A 147 2.41 13.62 4.22
CA VAL A 147 1.48 14.59 3.66
C VAL A 147 1.98 15.02 2.28
N ILE A 148 1.22 14.66 1.25
CA ILE A 148 1.52 14.91 -0.16
C ILE A 148 0.35 15.62 -0.86
N THR A 149 -0.44 16.37 -0.12
CA THR A 149 -1.67 17.03 -0.58
C THR A 149 -1.45 17.85 -1.83
N GLU A 150 -0.43 18.69 -1.86
CA GLU A 150 -0.19 19.59 -2.99
C GLU A 150 0.24 18.83 -4.26
N ASN A 151 0.99 17.72 -4.09
CA ASN A 151 1.34 16.83 -5.20
C ASN A 151 0.07 16.14 -5.75
N LEU A 152 -0.81 15.62 -4.87
CA LEU A 152 -2.05 14.98 -5.27
C LEU A 152 -3.02 15.94 -5.96
N LYS A 153 -3.06 17.22 -5.57
CA LYS A 153 -3.85 18.27 -6.23
C LYS A 153 -3.43 18.52 -7.69
N THR A 154 -2.24 18.06 -8.11
CA THR A 154 -1.82 18.18 -9.51
C THR A 154 -2.44 17.13 -10.42
N ILE A 155 -2.99 16.05 -9.85
CA ILE A 155 -3.60 14.94 -10.58
C ILE A 155 -5.02 15.33 -10.98
N LYS A 156 -5.30 15.31 -12.29
CA LYS A 156 -6.59 15.76 -12.84
C LYS A 156 -7.79 14.92 -12.39
N ASP A 157 -7.55 13.63 -12.11
CA ASP A 157 -8.61 12.69 -11.70
C ASP A 157 -9.02 12.89 -10.23
N ILE A 158 -8.28 13.70 -9.47
CA ILE A 158 -8.59 14.04 -8.07
C ILE A 158 -9.32 15.38 -8.03
N PRO A 159 -10.64 15.41 -7.78
CA PRO A 159 -11.37 16.66 -7.68
C PRO A 159 -10.94 17.43 -6.43
N ARG A 160 -10.70 18.73 -6.58
CA ARG A 160 -10.38 19.61 -5.45
C ARG A 160 -11.63 19.92 -4.62
N GLU A 161 -12.79 19.85 -5.26
CA GLU A 161 -14.10 20.09 -4.66
C GLU A 161 -15.13 19.13 -5.26
N ILE A 162 -15.95 18.54 -4.41
CA ILE A 162 -17.03 17.61 -4.78
C ILE A 162 -18.33 18.41 -4.97
N LYS A 163 -18.99 18.21 -6.11
CA LYS A 163 -20.22 18.94 -6.47
C LYS A 163 -21.50 18.19 -6.06
N ALA A 164 -21.42 16.94 -5.63
CA ALA A 164 -22.58 16.17 -5.20
C ALA A 164 -23.30 16.84 -4.03
N GLN A 165 -24.64 16.83 -4.03
CA GLN A 165 -25.44 17.40 -2.95
C GLN A 165 -25.32 16.55 -1.68
N ASP A 166 -25.50 15.25 -1.81
CA ASP A 166 -25.43 14.28 -0.71
C ASP A 166 -24.01 13.73 -0.59
N PHE A 167 -23.16 14.45 0.11
CA PHE A 167 -21.78 14.08 0.35
C PHE A 167 -21.46 14.27 1.85
N PRO A 168 -20.74 13.32 2.47
CA PRO A 168 -20.38 13.41 3.88
C PRO A 168 -19.64 14.70 4.24
N ASN A 169 -19.85 15.21 5.45
CA ASN A 169 -19.10 16.38 5.96
C ASN A 169 -17.60 16.10 6.03
N GLU A 170 -17.23 14.87 6.37
CA GLU A 170 -15.85 14.40 6.35
C GLU A 170 -15.81 12.96 5.85
N ILE A 171 -14.96 12.69 4.86
CA ILE A 171 -14.73 11.34 4.32
C ILE A 171 -13.26 11.14 3.94
N GLU A 172 -12.75 9.95 4.21
CA GLU A 172 -11.46 9.48 3.71
C GLU A 172 -11.68 8.53 2.52
N ILE A 173 -11.22 8.92 1.33
CA ILE A 173 -11.25 8.09 0.12
C ILE A 173 -9.84 7.53 -0.11
N ARG A 174 -9.73 6.24 -0.30
CA ARG A 174 -8.48 5.53 -0.59
C ARG A 174 -8.44 5.07 -2.03
N GLY A 175 -7.27 5.22 -2.64
CA GLY A 175 -7.09 4.86 -4.03
C GLY A 175 -5.63 4.64 -4.37
N GLU A 176 -5.39 4.34 -5.64
CA GLU A 176 -4.05 4.12 -6.19
C GLU A 176 -3.71 5.23 -7.17
N VAL A 177 -2.56 5.87 -6.95
CA VAL A 177 -1.93 6.76 -7.95
C VAL A 177 -1.04 5.91 -8.84
N PHE A 178 -1.23 6.01 -10.14
CA PHE A 178 -0.56 5.17 -11.12
C PHE A 178 -0.28 5.93 -12.42
N ILE A 179 0.46 5.29 -13.32
CA ILE A 179 0.71 5.77 -14.68
C ILE A 179 0.26 4.69 -15.65
N LYS A 180 -0.50 5.07 -16.68
CA LYS A 180 -0.88 4.13 -17.74
C LYS A 180 0.35 3.67 -18.51
N LYS A 181 0.39 2.40 -18.95
CA LYS A 181 1.52 1.85 -19.71
C LYS A 181 1.88 2.69 -20.94
N ASN A 182 0.86 3.18 -21.67
CA ASN A 182 1.07 4.02 -22.85
C ASN A 182 1.73 5.37 -22.48
N ASP A 183 1.31 5.98 -21.37
CA ASP A 183 1.87 7.26 -20.91
C ASP A 183 3.30 7.07 -20.37
N PHE A 184 3.57 5.91 -19.72
CA PHE A 184 4.90 5.57 -19.24
C PHE A 184 5.92 5.42 -20.36
N PHE A 185 5.50 5.00 -21.54
CA PHE A 185 6.38 4.86 -22.70
C PHE A 185 7.16 6.15 -23.01
N TYR A 186 6.56 7.32 -22.79
CA TYR A 186 7.19 8.62 -23.05
C TYR A 186 8.15 9.11 -21.95
N ILE A 187 8.19 8.43 -20.81
CA ILE A 187 9.04 8.79 -19.66
C ILE A 187 9.93 7.63 -19.18
N LYS A 188 9.92 6.50 -19.88
CA LYS A 188 10.62 5.27 -19.51
C LYS A 188 12.13 5.42 -19.28
N ASP A 189 12.76 6.38 -19.95
CA ASP A 189 14.21 6.62 -19.82
C ASP A 189 14.59 7.27 -18.47
N LYS A 190 13.60 7.78 -17.73
CA LYS A 190 13.80 8.45 -16.44
C LYS A 190 13.48 7.55 -15.24
N PHE A 191 12.76 6.46 -15.44
CA PHE A 191 12.23 5.63 -14.37
C PHE A 191 12.28 4.15 -14.72
N ALA A 192 12.59 3.31 -13.74
CA ALA A 192 12.72 1.87 -13.93
C ALA A 192 11.38 1.19 -14.30
N ASN A 193 10.25 1.67 -13.78
CA ASN A 193 8.91 1.14 -14.07
C ASN A 193 7.82 2.19 -13.73
N PRO A 194 6.54 1.97 -14.15
CA PRO A 194 5.44 2.90 -13.88
C PRO A 194 5.20 3.18 -12.39
N ARG A 195 5.35 2.18 -11.53
CA ARG A 195 5.17 2.32 -10.08
C ARG A 195 6.22 3.23 -9.47
N ASN A 196 7.50 3.04 -9.85
CA ASN A 196 8.59 3.89 -9.38
C ASN A 196 8.45 5.33 -9.88
N ALA A 197 7.98 5.51 -11.11
CA ALA A 197 7.67 6.84 -11.64
C ALA A 197 6.56 7.53 -10.83
N ALA A 198 5.49 6.82 -10.45
CA ALA A 198 4.44 7.36 -9.60
C ALA A 198 4.96 7.70 -8.20
N SER A 199 5.74 6.79 -7.57
CA SER A 199 6.31 6.99 -6.23
C SER A 199 7.24 8.20 -6.17
N GLY A 200 8.22 8.25 -7.06
CA GLY A 200 9.19 9.34 -7.12
C GLY A 200 8.53 10.70 -7.42
N SER A 201 7.51 10.69 -8.29
CA SER A 201 6.79 11.92 -8.67
C SER A 201 5.94 12.48 -7.54
N LEU A 202 5.28 11.63 -6.73
CA LEU A 202 4.50 12.08 -5.58
C LEU A 202 5.36 12.65 -4.43
N ARG A 203 6.65 12.35 -4.43
CA ARG A 203 7.60 12.81 -3.41
C ARG A 203 8.47 13.99 -3.86
N GLN A 204 8.07 14.70 -4.92
CA GLN A 204 8.72 15.94 -5.33
C GLN A 204 8.44 17.08 -4.34
N LYS A 205 9.46 17.88 -4.01
CA LYS A 205 9.29 19.06 -3.14
C LYS A 205 8.43 20.13 -3.80
N ASN A 206 8.62 20.31 -5.12
CA ASN A 206 7.85 21.23 -5.92
C ASN A 206 6.72 20.46 -6.62
N PRO A 207 5.44 20.74 -6.32
CA PRO A 207 4.29 20.10 -6.98
C PRO A 207 4.25 20.31 -8.50
N GLU A 208 4.85 21.37 -9.01
CA GLU A 208 4.94 21.61 -10.45
C GLU A 208 5.77 20.54 -11.18
N ASP A 209 6.73 19.91 -10.50
CA ASP A 209 7.47 18.78 -11.09
C ASP A 209 6.61 17.52 -11.12
N THR A 210 5.74 17.32 -10.11
CA THR A 210 4.71 16.26 -10.12
C THR A 210 3.73 16.47 -11.28
N ARG A 211 3.30 17.70 -11.55
CA ARG A 211 2.35 18.06 -12.62
C ARG A 211 2.82 17.65 -14.02
N LYS A 212 4.14 17.60 -14.25
CA LYS A 212 4.73 17.20 -15.54
C LYS A 212 4.59 15.70 -15.82
N ILE A 213 4.27 14.91 -14.83
CA ILE A 213 4.15 13.46 -14.94
C ILE A 213 2.66 13.08 -15.13
N PRO A 214 2.32 12.20 -16.07
CA PRO A 214 0.94 11.85 -16.40
C PRO A 214 0.31 10.90 -15.37
N LEU A 215 0.30 11.34 -14.11
CA LEU A 215 -0.29 10.59 -13.01
C LEU A 215 -1.81 10.50 -13.15
N LYS A 216 -2.34 9.35 -12.79
CA LYS A 216 -3.76 9.00 -12.71
C LYS A 216 -4.11 8.55 -11.31
N PHE A 217 -5.39 8.64 -10.96
CA PHE A 217 -5.90 8.14 -9.70
C PHE A 217 -7.15 7.30 -9.91
N ILE A 218 -7.24 6.18 -9.21
CA ILE A 218 -8.44 5.36 -9.13
C ILE A 218 -8.77 5.10 -7.65
N ALA A 219 -9.98 5.47 -7.24
CA ALA A 219 -10.49 5.15 -5.90
C ALA A 219 -10.91 3.67 -5.86
N TYR A 220 -10.62 2.97 -4.74
CA TYR A 220 -11.03 1.58 -4.55
C TYR A 220 -11.81 1.35 -3.25
N THR A 221 -11.68 2.24 -2.26
CA THR A 221 -12.44 2.14 -1.00
C THR A 221 -12.46 3.47 -0.27
N PHE A 222 -13.23 3.54 0.80
CA PHE A 222 -13.17 4.61 1.78
C PHE A 222 -12.64 4.10 3.13
N GLY A 223 -12.02 4.98 3.91
CA GLY A 223 -11.49 4.68 5.24
C GLY A 223 -12.52 4.96 6.32
N PHE A 224 -13.00 6.16 6.38
CA PHE A 224 -14.06 6.59 7.30
C PHE A 224 -14.95 7.66 6.66
N GLU A 225 -16.13 7.81 7.22
CA GLU A 225 -17.07 8.89 6.88
C GLU A 225 -17.72 9.45 8.14
N LYS A 226 -18.12 10.73 8.12
CA LYS A 226 -18.88 11.39 9.17
C LYS A 226 -19.93 12.32 8.56
N GLY A 227 -21.13 12.27 9.11
CA GLY A 227 -22.20 13.18 8.72
C GLY A 227 -22.90 12.82 7.41
N LEU A 228 -22.88 11.55 7.01
CA LEU A 228 -23.79 11.03 6.00
C LEU A 228 -25.13 10.76 6.68
N ASN A 229 -26.14 11.60 6.41
CA ASN A 229 -27.52 11.28 6.76
C ASN A 229 -28.06 10.28 5.75
N ILE A 230 -27.86 8.99 6.00
CA ILE A 230 -28.61 7.94 5.30
C ILE A 230 -30.00 7.97 5.93
N ASN A 231 -30.92 8.73 5.36
CA ASN A 231 -32.34 8.53 5.64
C ASN A 231 -32.71 7.15 5.14
N ASN A 232 -32.95 6.22 6.08
CA ASN A 232 -33.53 4.91 5.82
C ASN A 232 -34.93 5.05 5.23
#